data_83645916b85d57069537d75b838d8bf9
#
_entry.id   83645916b85d57069537d75b838d8bf9
#
_cell.length_a   1.000
_cell.length_b   1.000
_cell.length_c   1.000
_cell.angle_alpha   90.00
_cell.angle_beta   90.00
_cell.angle_gamma   90.00
#
_symmetry.space_group_name_H-M   'P 1'
#
loop_
_entity.id
_entity.type
_entity.pdbx_description
1 polymer ?
#
loop_
_entity_poly.entity_id
_entity_poly.type
_entity_poly.pdbx_seq_one_letter_code
_entity_poly.pdbx_strand_id
1 'polypeptide(L)'
;MNSSTICGLRFCHRFLIPMMFAPALAFAQGSSTDAVSALGRLEPKGGVIHVAAALTPRSISGALITELLVNSGDDVTQGQLLAVTDTAPIMQALVVESEAEYELTVRQAQTENSRADEACVRARVAEQESQRRAALLKKGVAGEEEAETAAGVAEALAASCKAAKTAAYSAQAEIAVAGARLNRHRAELERSYVRAPRDGRVLKIVASVGELAAGDGVLELGQVDQMYAIAEVYETDIDRVNIGQRATISSDALPADLEGTVEKIRFKVAKQDAIGTDPAARKDARIVEVEIRLDDSSPAMNLTHLQVEVIIEP
;
A
#
# COMPACT_ATOMS: atom_id res chain seq x y z
N MET A 1 -33.62 -31.61 -91.88
CA MET A 1 -33.33 -32.39 -93.15
C MET A 1 -32.23 -33.42 -92.77
N ASN A 2 -32.67 -34.64 -92.89
CA ASN A 2 -31.97 -35.89 -93.16
C ASN A 2 -30.82 -36.33 -92.17
N SER A 3 -31.09 -37.40 -91.53
CA SER A 3 -31.09 -38.84 -91.99
C SER A 3 -29.77 -39.47 -91.83
N SER A 4 -29.59 -40.43 -91.08
CA SER A 4 -29.80 -41.86 -91.20
C SER A 4 -28.61 -42.55 -90.52
N THR A 5 -28.75 -43.39 -89.59
CA THR A 5 -28.98 -44.84 -89.57
C THR A 5 -27.73 -45.73 -89.90
N ILE A 6 -27.53 -46.72 -89.05
CA ILE A 6 -27.18 -48.12 -89.23
C ILE A 6 -25.92 -48.54 -88.42
N CYS A 7 -26.07 -49.31 -87.36
CA CYS A 7 -26.09 -50.76 -87.21
C CYS A 7 -24.78 -51.46 -87.30
N GLY A 8 -24.45 -52.27 -86.29
CA GLY A 8 -23.44 -53.36 -86.36
C GLY A 8 -22.80 -53.73 -85.04
N LEU A 9 -23.32 -54.52 -84.32
CA LEU A 9 -23.22 -55.91 -83.90
C LEU A 9 -21.86 -56.39 -83.37
N ARG A 10 -21.86 -56.79 -82.08
CA ARG A 10 -21.13 -57.88 -81.43
C ARG A 10 -19.60 -57.82 -81.32
N PHE A 11 -19.06 -57.83 -80.07
CA PHE A 11 -18.38 -59.03 -79.52
C PHE A 11 -18.15 -58.89 -78.01
N CYS A 12 -18.51 -59.89 -77.21
CA CYS A 12 -18.21 -60.10 -75.82
C CYS A 12 -16.71 -60.31 -75.62
N HIS A 13 -16.12 -59.56 -74.68
CA HIS A 13 -14.94 -60.04 -73.98
C HIS A 13 -15.06 -59.63 -72.51
N ARG A 14 -15.19 -60.65 -71.67
CA ARG A 14 -15.08 -60.59 -70.21
C ARG A 14 -13.62 -60.29 -69.89
N PHE A 15 -13.33 -59.10 -69.36
CA PHE A 15 -12.08 -58.83 -68.65
C PHE A 15 -12.39 -58.64 -67.17
N LEU A 16 -11.92 -59.61 -66.33
CA LEU A 16 -11.83 -59.47 -64.90
C LEU A 16 -10.75 -58.43 -64.57
N ILE A 17 -11.16 -57.31 -63.89
CA ILE A 17 -10.23 -56.37 -63.30
C ILE A 17 -10.10 -56.74 -61.82
N PRO A 18 -8.90 -57.00 -61.26
CA PRO A 18 -8.75 -57.21 -59.81
C PRO A 18 -8.93 -55.89 -59.08
N MET A 19 -9.83 -55.91 -58.13
CA MET A 19 -10.13 -54.79 -57.20
C MET A 19 -8.97 -54.67 -56.23
N MET A 20 -8.04 -53.76 -56.52
CA MET A 20 -6.95 -53.35 -55.62
C MET A 20 -7.53 -52.58 -54.42
N PHE A 21 -7.56 -53.23 -53.25
CA PHE A 21 -7.87 -52.64 -51.97
C PHE A 21 -6.69 -51.75 -51.56
N ALA A 22 -6.75 -50.42 -51.74
CA ALA A 22 -5.86 -49.49 -51.17
C ALA A 22 -6.24 -49.27 -49.69
N PRO A 23 -5.33 -49.46 -48.70
CA PRO A 23 -5.64 -49.06 -47.34
C PRO A 23 -5.77 -47.54 -47.30
N ALA A 24 -6.93 -47.04 -46.91
CA ALA A 24 -7.12 -45.64 -46.52
C ALA A 24 -6.25 -45.39 -45.28
N LEU A 25 -5.13 -44.69 -45.47
CA LEU A 25 -4.42 -44.02 -44.38
C LEU A 25 -5.37 -42.98 -43.80
N ALA A 26 -6.04 -43.31 -42.71
CA ALA A 26 -6.67 -42.37 -41.84
C ALA A 26 -5.56 -41.47 -41.29
N PHE A 27 -5.42 -40.26 -41.84
CA PHE A 27 -4.78 -39.18 -41.14
C PHE A 27 -5.63 -38.95 -39.90
N ALA A 28 -5.13 -39.38 -38.75
CA ALA A 28 -5.60 -38.89 -37.47
C ALA A 28 -5.35 -37.39 -37.51
N GLN A 29 -6.41 -36.61 -37.78
CA GLN A 29 -6.45 -35.22 -37.40
C GLN A 29 -6.33 -35.23 -35.88
N GLY A 30 -5.10 -34.98 -35.39
CA GLY A 30 -4.91 -34.65 -33.99
C GLY A 30 -5.90 -33.55 -33.71
N SER A 31 -6.85 -33.81 -32.80
CA SER A 31 -7.66 -32.75 -32.20
C SER A 31 -6.66 -31.71 -31.71
N SER A 32 -6.64 -30.57 -32.37
CA SER A 32 -5.99 -29.39 -31.79
C SER A 32 -6.68 -29.20 -30.45
N THR A 33 -6.01 -29.64 -29.40
CA THR A 33 -6.39 -29.28 -28.06
C THR A 33 -6.55 -27.75 -28.04
N ASP A 34 -7.68 -27.29 -27.58
CA ASP A 34 -8.11 -25.88 -27.63
C ASP A 34 -7.25 -24.97 -26.73
N ALA A 35 -5.94 -24.90 -26.99
CA ALA A 35 -5.04 -23.97 -26.35
C ALA A 35 -5.51 -22.53 -26.61
N VAL A 36 -5.44 -21.70 -25.61
CA VAL A 36 -5.78 -20.28 -25.70
C VAL A 36 -4.51 -19.47 -25.87
N SER A 37 -4.37 -18.77 -27.02
CA SER A 37 -3.28 -17.84 -27.26
C SER A 37 -3.73 -16.40 -26.94
N ALA A 38 -2.88 -15.68 -26.21
CA ALA A 38 -3.12 -14.30 -25.82
C ALA A 38 -1.82 -13.49 -25.86
N LEU A 39 -1.93 -12.21 -26.13
CA LEU A 39 -0.85 -11.27 -25.84
C LEU A 39 -0.84 -10.96 -24.35
N GLY A 40 0.33 -10.65 -23.82
CA GLY A 40 0.49 -10.31 -22.43
C GLY A 40 1.71 -9.44 -22.18
N ARG A 41 1.92 -9.13 -20.90
CA ARG A 41 3.09 -8.41 -20.43
C ARG A 41 3.60 -9.00 -19.14
N LEU A 42 4.91 -8.89 -18.92
CA LEU A 42 5.51 -9.31 -17.65
C LEU A 42 5.32 -8.23 -16.61
N GLU A 43 4.86 -8.62 -15.43
CA GLU A 43 4.71 -7.73 -14.27
C GLU A 43 5.26 -8.38 -12.99
N PRO A 44 5.84 -7.59 -12.08
CA PRO A 44 6.21 -8.09 -10.76
C PRO A 44 4.96 -8.40 -9.93
N LYS A 45 5.10 -9.23 -8.91
CA LYS A 45 4.01 -9.59 -7.99
C LYS A 45 3.30 -8.36 -7.44
N GLY A 46 1.98 -8.31 -7.68
CA GLY A 46 1.14 -7.18 -7.26
C GLY A 46 1.36 -5.89 -8.06
N GLY A 47 1.99 -5.98 -9.25
CA GLY A 47 2.22 -4.86 -10.14
C GLY A 47 3.33 -3.91 -9.69
N VAL A 48 3.54 -2.85 -10.46
CA VAL A 48 4.46 -1.75 -10.15
C VAL A 48 3.77 -0.76 -9.22
N ILE A 49 4.44 -0.38 -8.13
CA ILE A 49 3.97 0.65 -7.20
C ILE A 49 4.70 1.96 -7.48
N HIS A 50 3.94 3.02 -7.70
CA HIS A 50 4.45 4.38 -7.68
C HIS A 50 4.55 4.88 -6.25
N VAL A 51 5.77 4.95 -5.72
CA VAL A 51 6.02 5.44 -4.36
C VAL A 51 5.98 6.96 -4.39
N ALA A 52 4.93 7.54 -3.79
CA ALA A 52 4.73 8.98 -3.77
C ALA A 52 5.28 9.62 -2.51
N ALA A 53 5.71 10.87 -2.59
CA ALA A 53 5.94 11.71 -1.43
C ALA A 53 4.60 12.14 -0.85
N ALA A 54 4.44 12.04 0.47
CA ALA A 54 3.21 12.44 1.13
C ALA A 54 3.04 13.97 1.06
N LEU A 55 1.83 14.43 0.72
CA LEU A 55 1.49 15.85 0.82
C LEU A 55 1.48 16.27 2.28
N THR A 56 2.11 17.41 2.57
CA THR A 56 2.10 18.04 3.89
C THR A 56 1.30 19.33 3.82
N PRO A 57 0.84 19.89 4.95
CA PRO A 57 0.15 21.21 4.96
C PRO A 57 0.98 22.35 4.36
N ARG A 58 2.29 22.18 4.24
CA ARG A 58 3.25 23.15 3.69
C ARG A 58 3.67 22.87 2.25
N SER A 59 3.29 21.72 1.70
CA SER A 59 3.64 21.25 0.34
C SER A 59 2.41 20.65 -0.32
N ILE A 60 1.47 21.52 -0.73
CA ILE A 60 0.17 21.12 -1.27
C ILE A 60 0.27 20.70 -2.75
N SER A 61 1.24 21.25 -3.48
CA SER A 61 1.41 21.02 -4.93
C SER A 61 2.44 19.96 -5.27
N GLY A 62 3.02 19.29 -4.28
CA GLY A 62 4.10 18.32 -4.42
C GLY A 62 5.20 18.59 -3.39
N ALA A 63 6.15 17.69 -3.24
CA ALA A 63 7.27 17.80 -2.33
C ALA A 63 8.58 17.88 -3.14
N LEU A 64 9.42 18.86 -2.85
CA LEU A 64 10.74 18.97 -3.46
C LEU A 64 11.65 17.90 -2.84
N ILE A 65 12.28 17.08 -3.68
CA ILE A 65 13.24 16.06 -3.22
C ILE A 65 14.58 16.73 -2.91
N THR A 66 15.04 16.66 -1.67
CA THR A 66 16.34 17.18 -1.25
C THR A 66 17.42 16.13 -1.20
N GLU A 67 17.04 14.88 -0.88
CA GLU A 67 17.97 13.76 -0.85
C GLU A 67 17.29 12.53 -1.44
N LEU A 68 18.06 11.76 -2.24
CA LEU A 68 17.66 10.47 -2.77
C LEU A 68 18.71 9.44 -2.34
N LEU A 69 18.29 8.40 -1.62
CA LEU A 69 19.19 7.46 -0.95
C LEU A 69 19.29 6.11 -1.66
N VAL A 70 18.63 5.98 -2.82
CA VAL A 70 18.59 4.75 -3.61
C VAL A 70 18.76 5.07 -5.10
N ASN A 71 19.18 4.05 -5.86
CA ASN A 71 19.33 4.11 -7.32
C ASN A 71 18.38 3.10 -7.97
N SER A 72 18.13 3.27 -9.27
CA SER A 72 17.46 2.25 -10.07
C SER A 72 18.27 0.95 -10.05
N GLY A 73 17.60 -0.17 -9.77
CA GLY A 73 18.18 -1.49 -9.61
C GLY A 73 18.46 -1.90 -8.17
N ASP A 74 18.41 -0.98 -7.20
CA ASP A 74 18.63 -1.31 -5.79
C ASP A 74 17.48 -2.14 -5.21
N ASP A 75 17.81 -3.16 -4.41
CA ASP A 75 16.84 -3.90 -3.63
C ASP A 75 16.62 -3.17 -2.30
N VAL A 76 15.36 -2.99 -1.92
CA VAL A 76 14.94 -2.26 -0.71
C VAL A 76 14.01 -3.11 0.14
N THR A 77 14.04 -2.86 1.46
CA THR A 77 13.17 -3.52 2.43
C THR A 77 12.05 -2.59 2.90
N GLN A 78 10.94 -3.16 3.33
CA GLN A 78 9.81 -2.41 3.87
C GLN A 78 10.24 -1.44 4.99
N GLY A 79 9.81 -0.19 4.90
CA GLY A 79 10.15 0.88 5.85
C GLY A 79 11.50 1.55 5.60
N GLN A 80 12.34 1.04 4.68
CA GLN A 80 13.62 1.66 4.32
C GLN A 80 13.39 3.09 3.80
N LEU A 81 14.22 4.03 4.24
CA LEU A 81 14.20 5.40 3.77
C LEU A 81 14.74 5.48 2.34
N LEU A 82 13.94 6.04 1.43
CA LEU A 82 14.25 6.14 0.01
C LEU A 82 14.62 7.57 -0.39
N ALA A 83 13.86 8.54 0.11
CA ALA A 83 14.10 9.96 -0.19
C ALA A 83 13.67 10.87 0.98
N VAL A 84 14.22 12.08 1.01
CA VAL A 84 13.89 13.13 1.98
C VAL A 84 13.38 14.34 1.22
N THR A 85 12.35 14.99 1.76
CA THR A 85 11.77 16.20 1.17
C THR A 85 12.26 17.47 1.86
N ASP A 86 12.12 18.61 1.20
CA ASP A 86 12.49 19.95 1.69
C ASP A 86 11.76 20.37 2.97
N THR A 87 10.63 19.75 3.28
CA THR A 87 9.88 20.00 4.52
C THR A 87 10.49 19.35 5.75
N ALA A 88 11.36 18.36 5.62
CA ALA A 88 11.94 17.60 6.75
C ALA A 88 12.67 18.48 7.78
N PRO A 89 13.59 19.41 7.41
CA PRO A 89 14.26 20.23 8.40
C PRO A 89 13.30 21.16 9.17
N ILE A 90 12.25 21.66 8.51
CA ILE A 90 11.25 22.52 9.14
C ILE A 90 10.41 21.70 10.13
N MET A 91 9.97 20.51 9.74
CA MET A 91 9.21 19.61 10.60
C MET A 91 10.05 19.13 11.79
N GLN A 92 11.34 18.85 11.57
CA GLN A 92 12.28 18.49 12.65
C GLN A 92 12.40 19.63 13.68
N ALA A 93 12.49 20.87 13.23
CA ALA A 93 12.54 22.03 14.15
C ALA A 93 11.24 22.16 14.98
N LEU A 94 10.07 21.91 14.36
CA LEU A 94 8.78 21.89 15.07
C LEU A 94 8.67 20.75 16.10
N VAL A 95 9.25 19.61 15.82
CA VAL A 95 9.32 18.50 16.80
C VAL A 95 10.17 18.92 18.00
N VAL A 96 11.36 19.50 17.78
CA VAL A 96 12.25 19.98 18.86
C VAL A 96 11.55 21.05 19.70
N GLU A 97 10.88 22.01 19.08
CA GLU A 97 10.08 23.03 19.76
C GLU A 97 9.00 22.42 20.65
N SER A 98 8.24 21.45 20.10
CA SER A 98 7.16 20.79 20.84
C SER A 98 7.65 19.87 21.95
N GLU A 99 8.84 19.30 21.83
CA GLU A 99 9.51 18.54 22.90
C GLU A 99 9.85 19.47 24.07
N ALA A 100 10.43 20.63 23.77
CA ALA A 100 10.74 21.62 24.80
C ALA A 100 9.45 22.17 25.50
N GLU A 101 8.38 22.41 24.73
CA GLU A 101 7.07 22.81 25.27
C GLU A 101 6.47 21.71 26.17
N TYR A 102 6.54 20.46 25.76
CA TYR A 102 6.09 19.32 26.57
C TYR A 102 6.86 19.22 27.89
N GLU A 103 8.19 19.30 27.86
CA GLU A 103 8.99 19.29 29.07
C GLU A 103 8.69 20.47 30.01
N LEU A 104 8.52 21.67 29.46
CA LEU A 104 8.11 22.85 30.24
C LEU A 104 6.77 22.61 30.95
N THR A 105 5.79 22.08 30.24
CA THR A 105 4.46 21.78 30.80
C THR A 105 4.54 20.73 31.92
N VAL A 106 5.37 19.69 31.77
CA VAL A 106 5.62 18.71 32.84
C VAL A 106 6.17 19.39 34.09
N ARG A 107 7.17 20.30 33.96
CA ARG A 107 7.76 21.03 35.09
C ARG A 107 6.74 21.98 35.75
N GLN A 108 5.89 22.64 34.96
CA GLN A 108 4.82 23.47 35.47
C GLN A 108 3.83 22.66 36.30
N ALA A 109 3.41 21.49 35.84
CA ALA A 109 2.52 20.61 36.58
C ALA A 109 3.14 20.10 37.89
N GLN A 110 4.45 19.83 37.92
CA GLN A 110 5.18 19.49 39.14
C GLN A 110 5.17 20.67 40.14
N THR A 111 5.32 21.91 39.67
CA THR A 111 5.26 23.11 40.49
C THR A 111 3.87 23.30 41.09
N GLU A 112 2.79 23.12 40.31
CA GLU A 112 1.43 23.22 40.82
C GLU A 112 1.08 22.10 41.80
N ASN A 113 1.59 20.88 41.60
CA ASN A 113 1.47 19.79 42.60
C ASN A 113 2.14 20.19 43.94
N SER A 114 3.35 20.72 43.90
CA SER A 114 4.06 21.15 45.10
C SER A 114 3.32 22.28 45.81
N ARG A 115 2.72 23.23 45.09
CA ARG A 115 1.86 24.27 45.66
C ARG A 115 0.61 23.72 46.32
N ALA A 116 -0.02 22.71 45.68
CA ALA A 116 -1.18 22.05 46.25
C ALA A 116 -0.82 21.32 47.56
N ASP A 117 0.30 20.63 47.60
CA ASP A 117 0.79 19.96 48.80
C ASP A 117 1.04 20.94 49.92
N GLU A 118 1.70 22.10 49.65
CA GLU A 118 1.94 23.14 50.62
C GLU A 118 0.61 23.73 51.19
N ALA A 119 -0.32 24.07 50.31
CA ALA A 119 -1.63 24.62 50.72
C ALA A 119 -2.40 23.61 51.58
N CYS A 120 -2.33 22.32 51.25
CA CYS A 120 -3.03 21.28 52.00
C CYS A 120 -2.37 20.98 53.35
N VAL A 121 -1.05 21.13 53.45
CA VAL A 121 -0.36 21.07 54.76
C VAL A 121 -0.79 22.23 55.66
N ARG A 122 -0.86 23.47 55.15
CA ARG A 122 -1.36 24.64 55.91
C ARG A 122 -2.80 24.40 56.37
N ALA A 123 -3.68 23.90 55.50
CA ALA A 123 -5.07 23.59 55.85
C ALA A 123 -5.16 22.56 56.97
N ARG A 124 -4.37 21.50 56.93
CA ARG A 124 -4.35 20.47 57.96
C ARG A 124 -3.89 21.01 59.30
N VAL A 125 -2.86 21.86 59.32
CA VAL A 125 -2.40 22.52 60.57
C VAL A 125 -3.48 23.42 61.17
N ALA A 126 -4.15 24.21 60.34
CA ALA A 126 -5.25 25.08 60.83
C ALA A 126 -6.44 24.28 61.36
N GLU A 127 -6.79 23.20 60.71
CA GLU A 127 -7.84 22.28 61.17
C GLU A 127 -7.52 21.69 62.55
N GLN A 128 -6.29 21.24 62.78
CA GLN A 128 -5.83 20.74 64.05
C GLN A 128 -5.89 21.81 65.15
N GLU A 129 -5.53 23.08 64.84
CA GLU A 129 -5.67 24.21 65.77
C GLU A 129 -7.13 24.51 66.07
N SER A 130 -7.99 24.56 65.04
CA SER A 130 -9.43 24.75 65.22
C SER A 130 -10.05 23.68 66.16
N GLN A 131 -9.74 22.42 65.93
CA GLN A 131 -10.19 21.33 66.79
C GLN A 131 -9.70 21.43 68.23
N ARG A 132 -8.44 21.87 68.43
CA ARG A 132 -7.86 22.13 69.75
C ARG A 132 -8.59 23.26 70.47
N ARG A 133 -8.83 24.42 69.82
CA ARG A 133 -9.54 25.56 70.39
C ARG A 133 -10.97 25.21 70.73
N ALA A 134 -11.68 24.48 69.89
CA ALA A 134 -13.03 24.00 70.19
C ALA A 134 -13.08 23.08 71.41
N ALA A 135 -12.07 22.22 71.60
CA ALA A 135 -11.98 21.36 72.79
C ALA A 135 -11.66 22.14 74.06
N LEU A 136 -10.85 23.22 73.98
CA LEU A 136 -10.57 24.13 75.12
C LEU A 136 -11.76 24.99 75.49
N LEU A 137 -12.52 25.46 74.52
CA LEU A 137 -13.79 26.16 74.73
C LEU A 137 -14.80 25.30 75.51
N LYS A 138 -14.96 24.03 75.12
CA LYS A 138 -15.83 23.07 75.83
C LYS A 138 -15.40 22.86 77.28
N LYS A 139 -14.15 23.08 77.64
CA LYS A 139 -13.61 22.98 79.02
C LYS A 139 -13.64 24.32 79.72
N GLY A 140 -14.17 25.41 79.15
CA GLY A 140 -14.22 26.74 79.71
C GLY A 140 -12.85 27.43 79.81
N VAL A 141 -11.83 27.02 79.08
CA VAL A 141 -10.46 27.53 79.13
C VAL A 141 -10.10 28.51 77.98
N ALA A 142 -10.85 28.47 76.83
CA ALA A 142 -10.70 29.37 75.71
C ALA A 142 -11.95 30.23 75.53
N GLY A 143 -11.82 31.42 74.93
CA GLY A 143 -12.90 32.31 74.54
C GLY A 143 -13.62 31.83 73.30
N GLU A 144 -14.90 32.18 73.14
CA GLU A 144 -15.74 31.83 71.99
C GLU A 144 -15.18 32.47 70.70
N GLU A 145 -14.77 33.76 70.76
CA GLU A 145 -14.16 34.49 69.64
C GLU A 145 -12.88 33.81 69.09
N GLU A 146 -12.04 33.28 69.99
CA GLU A 146 -10.83 32.55 69.59
C GLU A 146 -11.18 31.24 68.86
N ALA A 147 -12.19 30.50 69.31
CA ALA A 147 -12.62 29.26 68.70
C ALA A 147 -13.28 29.49 67.33
N GLU A 148 -14.13 30.53 67.19
CA GLU A 148 -14.75 30.94 65.93
C GLU A 148 -13.71 31.45 64.93
N THR A 149 -12.73 32.27 65.34
CA THR A 149 -11.65 32.72 64.49
C THR A 149 -10.79 31.55 63.95
N ALA A 150 -10.45 30.62 64.83
CA ALA A 150 -9.70 29.43 64.42
C ALA A 150 -10.48 28.56 63.42
N ALA A 151 -11.82 28.42 63.59
CA ALA A 151 -12.69 27.72 62.69
C ALA A 151 -12.75 28.40 61.31
N GLY A 152 -12.91 29.74 61.26
CA GLY A 152 -12.92 30.50 60.02
C GLY A 152 -11.59 30.43 59.24
N VAL A 153 -10.45 30.48 59.96
CA VAL A 153 -9.13 30.27 59.34
C VAL A 153 -8.97 28.87 58.75
N ALA A 154 -9.44 27.82 59.45
CA ALA A 154 -9.36 26.47 58.97
C ALA A 154 -10.21 26.27 57.71
N GLU A 155 -11.44 26.83 57.69
CA GLU A 155 -12.31 26.76 56.53
C GLU A 155 -11.69 27.49 55.33
N ALA A 156 -11.14 28.70 55.49
CA ALA A 156 -10.48 29.47 54.44
C ALA A 156 -9.29 28.72 53.83
N LEU A 157 -8.43 28.07 54.69
CA LEU A 157 -7.29 27.32 54.23
C LEU A 157 -7.69 25.98 53.60
N ALA A 158 -8.78 25.34 54.03
CA ALA A 158 -9.35 24.18 53.38
C ALA A 158 -9.85 24.53 51.94
N ALA A 159 -10.51 25.66 51.78
CA ALA A 159 -10.89 26.14 50.46
C ALA A 159 -9.66 26.44 49.56
N SER A 160 -8.59 27.01 50.12
CA SER A 160 -7.34 27.27 49.43
C SER A 160 -6.67 25.96 48.97
N CYS A 161 -6.60 24.92 49.83
CA CYS A 161 -6.11 23.59 49.48
C CYS A 161 -6.90 22.97 48.30
N LYS A 162 -8.25 23.07 48.34
CA LYS A 162 -9.11 22.58 47.27
C LYS A 162 -8.86 23.32 45.95
N ALA A 163 -8.71 24.64 45.98
CA ALA A 163 -8.39 25.41 44.78
C ALA A 163 -7.02 25.04 44.19
N ALA A 164 -5.98 24.89 45.02
CA ALA A 164 -4.65 24.49 44.60
C ALA A 164 -4.64 23.08 43.97
N LYS A 165 -5.38 22.14 44.56
CA LYS A 165 -5.55 20.80 43.93
C LYS A 165 -6.22 20.89 42.56
N THR A 166 -7.24 21.72 42.42
CA THR A 166 -7.91 21.93 41.11
C THR A 166 -6.92 22.48 40.07
N ALA A 167 -6.08 23.45 40.46
CA ALA A 167 -5.03 23.97 39.58
C ALA A 167 -4.01 22.90 39.17
N ALA A 168 -3.59 22.07 40.13
CA ALA A 168 -2.68 20.95 39.84
C ALA A 168 -3.31 19.92 38.87
N TYR A 169 -4.60 19.60 39.02
CA TYR A 169 -5.30 18.73 38.05
C TYR A 169 -5.40 19.36 36.67
N SER A 170 -5.63 20.66 36.56
CA SER A 170 -5.64 21.39 35.27
C SER A 170 -4.26 21.34 34.61
N ALA A 171 -3.19 21.63 35.36
CA ALA A 171 -1.83 21.57 34.87
C ALA A 171 -1.44 20.12 34.42
N GLN A 172 -1.94 19.11 35.14
CA GLN A 172 -1.75 17.71 34.73
C GLN A 172 -2.46 17.40 33.40
N ALA A 173 -3.63 17.96 33.14
CA ALA A 173 -4.34 17.81 31.87
C ALA A 173 -3.61 18.52 30.71
N GLU A 174 -2.92 19.63 30.96
CA GLU A 174 -2.14 20.35 29.96
C GLU A 174 -0.99 19.51 29.40
N ILE A 175 -0.41 18.61 30.20
CA ILE A 175 0.62 17.66 29.74
C ILE A 175 0.07 16.79 28.60
N ALA A 176 -1.17 16.32 28.72
CA ALA A 176 -1.78 15.49 27.67
C ALA A 176 -1.98 16.29 26.37
N VAL A 177 -2.34 17.57 26.47
CA VAL A 177 -2.48 18.47 25.30
C VAL A 177 -1.13 18.71 24.62
N ALA A 178 -0.09 19.03 25.39
CA ALA A 178 1.27 19.22 24.86
C ALA A 178 1.81 17.92 24.22
N GLY A 179 1.58 16.76 24.87
CA GLY A 179 1.96 15.46 24.32
C GLY A 179 1.24 15.12 23.00
N ALA A 180 -0.05 15.44 22.88
CA ALA A 180 -0.79 15.27 21.63
C ALA A 180 -0.24 16.17 20.51
N ARG A 181 0.16 17.43 20.82
CA ARG A 181 0.79 18.34 19.87
C ARG A 181 2.14 17.79 19.37
N LEU A 182 2.99 17.33 20.30
CA LEU A 182 4.27 16.68 19.97
C LEU A 182 4.08 15.47 19.04
N ASN A 183 3.14 14.60 19.37
CA ASN A 183 2.85 13.41 18.54
C ASN A 183 2.36 13.79 17.13
N ARG A 184 1.57 14.84 17.01
CA ARG A 184 1.14 15.38 15.71
C ARG A 184 2.35 15.85 14.89
N HIS A 185 3.25 16.64 15.46
CA HIS A 185 4.44 17.12 14.73
C HIS A 185 5.40 16.00 14.35
N ARG A 186 5.53 14.96 15.19
CA ARG A 186 6.29 13.75 14.83
C ARG A 186 5.67 13.01 13.64
N ALA A 187 4.34 12.87 13.62
CA ALA A 187 3.66 12.26 12.48
C ALA A 187 3.76 13.11 11.20
N GLU A 188 3.76 14.44 11.31
CA GLU A 188 3.99 15.35 10.18
C GLU A 188 5.44 15.26 9.66
N LEU A 189 6.42 15.15 10.56
CA LEU A 189 7.83 14.92 10.19
C LEU A 189 8.00 13.59 9.42
N GLU A 190 7.37 12.52 9.89
CA GLU A 190 7.46 11.22 9.22
C GLU A 190 6.93 11.28 7.79
N ARG A 191 5.96 12.13 7.50
CA ARG A 191 5.47 12.36 6.14
C ARG A 191 6.46 13.08 5.21
N SER A 192 7.51 13.68 5.77
CA SER A 192 8.60 14.29 4.99
C SER A 192 9.63 13.27 4.52
N TYR A 193 9.51 12.03 4.96
CA TYR A 193 10.36 10.91 4.58
C TYR A 193 9.58 9.97 3.64
N VAL A 194 10.17 9.67 2.51
CA VAL A 194 9.62 8.70 1.57
C VAL A 194 10.21 7.33 1.91
N ARG A 195 9.35 6.39 2.29
CA ARG A 195 9.77 5.03 2.68
C ARG A 195 9.18 3.98 1.77
N ALA A 196 9.90 2.85 1.63
CA ALA A 196 9.41 1.69 0.90
C ALA A 196 8.16 1.10 1.57
N PRO A 197 7.03 0.98 0.86
CA PRO A 197 5.81 0.42 1.42
C PRO A 197 5.86 -1.12 1.58
N ARG A 198 6.78 -1.78 0.86
CA ARG A 198 7.06 -3.23 0.89
C ARG A 198 8.48 -3.50 0.41
N ASP A 199 8.92 -4.75 0.57
CA ASP A 199 10.15 -5.23 -0.05
C ASP A 199 10.03 -5.22 -1.57
N GLY A 200 11.15 -4.99 -2.26
CA GLY A 200 11.19 -5.00 -3.72
C GLY A 200 12.43 -4.32 -4.29
N ARG A 201 12.44 -4.17 -5.61
CA ARG A 201 13.50 -3.51 -6.36
C ARG A 201 13.02 -2.16 -6.91
N VAL A 202 13.86 -1.14 -6.82
CA VAL A 202 13.63 0.16 -7.47
C VAL A 202 13.75 -0.03 -8.97
N LEU A 203 12.65 0.07 -9.69
CA LEU A 203 12.61 -0.13 -11.14
C LEU A 203 13.05 1.14 -11.86
N LYS A 204 12.58 2.30 -11.37
CA LYS A 204 12.83 3.59 -12.00
C LYS A 204 12.78 4.72 -10.98
N ILE A 205 13.66 5.69 -11.11
CA ILE A 205 13.56 6.99 -10.43
C ILE A 205 12.72 7.92 -11.30
N VAL A 206 11.65 8.47 -10.72
CA VAL A 206 10.71 9.39 -11.41
C VAL A 206 11.04 10.84 -11.10
N ALA A 207 11.38 11.15 -9.84
CA ALA A 207 11.78 12.48 -9.41
C ALA A 207 13.19 12.45 -8.82
N SER A 208 14.08 13.27 -9.38
CA SER A 208 15.48 13.41 -8.95
C SER A 208 15.62 14.47 -7.86
N VAL A 209 16.82 14.55 -7.26
CA VAL A 209 17.14 15.62 -6.31
C VAL A 209 17.01 16.99 -6.98
N GLY A 210 16.29 17.91 -6.34
CA GLY A 210 15.96 19.23 -6.86
C GLY A 210 14.68 19.27 -7.71
N GLU A 211 14.01 18.14 -7.93
CA GLU A 211 12.74 18.07 -8.64
C GLU A 211 11.56 17.97 -7.69
N LEU A 212 10.41 18.41 -8.18
CA LEU A 212 9.14 18.35 -7.46
C LEU A 212 8.47 17.00 -7.74
N ALA A 213 8.38 16.15 -6.72
CA ALA A 213 7.58 14.93 -6.80
C ALA A 213 6.09 15.28 -6.79
N ALA A 214 5.42 15.03 -7.91
CA ALA A 214 4.00 15.27 -8.12
C ALA A 214 3.21 13.95 -8.30
N GLY A 215 2.18 13.94 -9.13
CA GLY A 215 1.25 12.81 -9.31
C GLY A 215 1.87 11.46 -9.68
N ASP A 216 3.02 11.47 -10.36
CA ASP A 216 3.70 10.24 -10.80
C ASP A 216 4.60 9.61 -9.71
N GLY A 217 4.73 10.28 -8.55
CA GLY A 217 5.52 9.80 -7.41
C GLY A 217 7.01 10.14 -7.50
N VAL A 218 7.80 9.50 -6.64
CA VAL A 218 9.26 9.66 -6.53
C VAL A 218 9.98 8.57 -7.30
N LEU A 219 9.50 7.35 -7.20
CA LEU A 219 10.09 6.18 -7.86
C LEU A 219 9.05 5.07 -8.06
N GLU A 220 9.39 4.13 -8.94
CA GLU A 220 8.65 2.90 -9.18
C GLU A 220 9.31 1.74 -8.45
N LEU A 221 8.51 0.96 -7.72
CA LEU A 221 8.95 -0.20 -6.94
C LEU A 221 8.20 -1.46 -7.39
N GLY A 222 8.92 -2.56 -7.62
CA GLY A 222 8.35 -3.86 -7.98
C GLY A 222 8.94 -5.00 -7.16
N GLN A 223 8.11 -5.98 -6.83
CA GLN A 223 8.55 -7.22 -6.18
C GLN A 223 8.96 -8.24 -7.25
N VAL A 224 10.17 -8.08 -7.79
CA VAL A 224 10.68 -8.83 -8.95
C VAL A 224 11.18 -10.25 -8.64
N ASP A 225 11.28 -10.63 -7.38
CA ASP A 225 11.56 -12.00 -6.93
C ASP A 225 10.48 -12.99 -7.38
N GLN A 226 9.27 -12.51 -7.60
CA GLN A 226 8.17 -13.27 -8.18
C GLN A 226 7.55 -12.47 -9.33
N MET A 227 7.73 -12.98 -10.55
CA MET A 227 7.17 -12.38 -11.76
C MET A 227 5.92 -13.12 -12.23
N TYR A 228 5.05 -12.39 -12.91
CA TYR A 228 3.82 -12.86 -13.52
C TYR A 228 3.77 -12.46 -14.98
N ALA A 229 3.16 -13.29 -15.81
CA ALA A 229 2.67 -12.88 -17.11
C ALA A 229 1.18 -12.53 -16.99
N ILE A 230 0.84 -11.31 -17.35
CA ILE A 230 -0.55 -10.82 -17.41
C ILE A 230 -1.02 -11.02 -18.84
N ALA A 231 -1.76 -12.09 -19.08
CA ALA A 231 -2.29 -12.41 -20.41
C ALA A 231 -3.63 -11.73 -20.63
N GLU A 232 -3.80 -11.09 -21.80
CA GLU A 232 -5.02 -10.42 -22.24
C GLU A 232 -5.87 -11.37 -23.08
N VAL A 233 -6.65 -12.22 -22.42
CA VAL A 233 -7.50 -13.22 -23.06
C VAL A 233 -8.79 -12.56 -23.55
N TYR A 234 -9.19 -12.86 -24.80
CA TYR A 234 -10.45 -12.37 -25.34
C TYR A 234 -11.67 -12.91 -24.56
N GLU A 235 -12.70 -12.08 -24.42
CA GLU A 235 -13.96 -12.43 -23.73
C GLU A 235 -14.58 -13.74 -24.29
N THR A 236 -14.41 -14.02 -25.58
CA THR A 236 -14.90 -15.24 -26.25
C THR A 236 -14.17 -16.51 -25.85
N ASP A 237 -12.97 -16.39 -25.32
CA ASP A 237 -12.08 -17.52 -25.04
C ASP A 237 -11.92 -17.78 -23.53
N ILE A 238 -12.40 -16.86 -22.70
CA ILE A 238 -12.20 -16.92 -21.25
C ILE A 238 -12.84 -18.16 -20.59
N ASP A 239 -13.93 -18.66 -21.12
CA ASP A 239 -14.63 -19.85 -20.62
C ASP A 239 -13.75 -21.13 -20.70
N ARG A 240 -12.68 -21.12 -21.51
CA ARG A 240 -11.72 -22.20 -21.65
C ARG A 240 -10.53 -22.09 -20.69
N VAL A 241 -10.40 -20.95 -20.01
CA VAL A 241 -9.30 -20.70 -19.08
C VAL A 241 -9.73 -21.04 -17.66
N ASN A 242 -8.94 -21.87 -16.99
CA ASN A 242 -9.17 -22.26 -15.60
C ASN A 242 -7.92 -22.06 -14.75
N ILE A 243 -8.12 -21.80 -13.48
CA ILE A 243 -7.05 -21.69 -12.49
C ILE A 243 -6.35 -23.06 -12.38
N GLY A 244 -5.01 -23.05 -12.41
CA GLY A 244 -4.18 -24.24 -12.32
C GLY A 244 -3.71 -24.78 -13.69
N GLN A 245 -4.20 -24.26 -14.81
CA GLN A 245 -3.69 -24.62 -16.14
C GLN A 245 -2.24 -24.18 -16.33
N ARG A 246 -1.49 -24.94 -17.10
CA ARG A 246 -0.12 -24.59 -17.51
C ARG A 246 -0.16 -23.57 -18.63
N ALA A 247 0.87 -22.75 -18.68
CA ALA A 247 1.04 -21.79 -19.76
C ALA A 247 2.51 -21.67 -20.15
N THR A 248 2.75 -21.52 -21.44
CA THR A 248 4.04 -21.20 -22.02
C THR A 248 4.07 -19.73 -22.40
N ILE A 249 5.13 -19.03 -22.01
CA ILE A 249 5.32 -17.60 -22.21
C ILE A 249 6.57 -17.40 -23.05
N SER A 250 6.44 -16.78 -24.22
CA SER A 250 7.52 -16.57 -25.17
C SER A 250 7.67 -15.09 -25.56
N SER A 251 8.89 -14.70 -25.89
CA SER A 251 9.22 -13.39 -26.46
C SER A 251 10.63 -13.45 -27.06
N ASP A 252 10.88 -12.67 -28.12
CA ASP A 252 12.20 -12.55 -28.72
C ASP A 252 13.28 -11.99 -27.77
N ALA A 253 12.87 -11.31 -26.73
CA ALA A 253 13.77 -10.74 -25.72
C ALA A 253 14.10 -11.70 -24.58
N LEU A 254 13.45 -12.86 -24.52
CA LEU A 254 13.73 -13.89 -23.53
C LEU A 254 14.77 -14.89 -24.05
N PRO A 255 15.66 -15.40 -23.19
CA PRO A 255 16.67 -16.39 -23.60
C PRO A 255 16.06 -17.75 -23.96
N ALA A 256 14.89 -18.07 -23.45
CA ALA A 256 14.10 -19.27 -23.70
C ALA A 256 12.65 -19.02 -23.28
N ASP A 257 11.74 -19.87 -23.73
CA ASP A 257 10.35 -19.86 -23.28
C ASP A 257 10.29 -20.12 -21.78
N LEU A 258 9.40 -19.39 -21.09
CA LEU A 258 9.14 -19.54 -19.67
C LEU A 258 7.88 -20.37 -19.47
N GLU A 259 7.85 -21.11 -18.38
CA GLU A 259 6.67 -21.85 -17.96
C GLU A 259 6.01 -21.16 -16.76
N GLY A 260 4.70 -21.28 -16.68
CA GLY A 260 3.92 -20.73 -15.59
C GLY A 260 2.60 -21.45 -15.38
N THR A 261 1.91 -21.04 -14.35
CA THR A 261 0.60 -21.59 -13.97
C THR A 261 -0.40 -20.46 -13.80
N VAL A 262 -1.60 -20.63 -14.35
CA VAL A 262 -2.72 -19.71 -14.16
C VAL A 262 -3.08 -19.69 -12.68
N GLU A 263 -2.86 -18.54 -12.04
CA GLU A 263 -3.13 -18.37 -10.61
C GLU A 263 -4.44 -17.63 -10.38
N LYS A 264 -4.76 -16.65 -11.25
CA LYS A 264 -5.95 -15.83 -11.06
C LYS A 264 -6.52 -15.30 -12.38
N ILE A 265 -7.84 -15.26 -12.45
CA ILE A 265 -8.58 -14.61 -13.53
C ILE A 265 -9.21 -13.34 -12.95
N ARG A 266 -8.96 -12.17 -13.53
CA ARG A 266 -9.52 -10.90 -13.05
C ARG A 266 -10.99 -10.79 -13.44
N PHE A 267 -11.83 -10.36 -12.48
CA PHE A 267 -13.29 -10.21 -12.69
C PHE A 267 -13.68 -8.89 -13.39
N LYS A 268 -12.82 -8.38 -14.26
CA LYS A 268 -13.10 -7.13 -14.97
C LYS A 268 -12.80 -7.29 -16.44
N VAL A 269 -13.83 -7.12 -17.28
CA VAL A 269 -13.65 -6.98 -18.71
C VAL A 269 -13.17 -5.56 -19.00
N ALA A 270 -12.02 -5.45 -19.65
CA ALA A 270 -11.41 -4.19 -20.05
C ALA A 270 -11.39 -4.07 -21.58
N LYS A 271 -11.17 -2.88 -22.08
CA LYS A 271 -10.76 -2.70 -23.48
C LYS A 271 -9.28 -3.07 -23.58
N GLN A 272 -8.93 -3.77 -24.66
CA GLN A 272 -7.53 -4.11 -24.92
C GLN A 272 -6.71 -2.83 -25.00
N ASP A 273 -5.63 -2.76 -24.22
CA ASP A 273 -4.64 -1.69 -24.35
C ASP A 273 -3.97 -1.82 -25.72
N ALA A 274 -3.80 -0.67 -26.42
CA ALA A 274 -3.32 -0.63 -27.79
C ALA A 274 -1.82 -1.02 -27.87
N ILE A 275 -1.50 -2.28 -27.64
CA ILE A 275 -0.18 -2.87 -27.85
C ILE A 275 -0.16 -3.43 -29.27
N GLY A 276 0.13 -2.56 -30.28
CA GLY A 276 0.28 -3.01 -31.66
C GLY A 276 0.07 -1.93 -32.70
N THR A 277 0.66 -2.16 -33.87
CA THR A 277 0.86 -1.21 -34.96
C THR A 277 -0.36 -0.84 -35.80
N ASP A 278 -1.56 -1.43 -35.55
CA ASP A 278 -2.77 -1.10 -36.29
C ASP A 278 -3.90 -0.59 -35.37
N PRO A 279 -4.11 0.73 -35.31
CA PRO A 279 -5.13 1.35 -34.47
C PRO A 279 -6.57 1.05 -34.90
N ALA A 280 -6.79 0.63 -36.16
CA ALA A 280 -8.14 0.47 -36.72
C ALA A 280 -8.78 -0.88 -36.40
N ALA A 281 -7.98 -1.94 -36.20
CA ALA A 281 -8.46 -3.31 -36.02
C ALA A 281 -8.90 -3.65 -34.59
N ARG A 282 -8.59 -2.82 -33.57
CA ARG A 282 -8.66 -3.19 -32.13
C ARG A 282 -9.56 -2.30 -31.28
N LYS A 283 -10.33 -1.42 -31.85
CA LYS A 283 -11.09 -0.40 -31.11
C LYS A 283 -12.19 -0.96 -30.18
N ASP A 284 -12.62 -2.22 -30.36
CA ASP A 284 -13.72 -2.81 -29.61
C ASP A 284 -13.41 -4.21 -29.02
N ALA A 285 -12.15 -4.65 -29.03
CA ALA A 285 -11.80 -5.94 -28.43
C ALA A 285 -11.92 -5.86 -26.90
N ARG A 286 -12.72 -6.76 -26.34
CA ARG A 286 -12.90 -6.92 -24.90
C ARG A 286 -12.02 -8.05 -24.41
N ILE A 287 -11.27 -7.79 -23.35
CA ILE A 287 -10.32 -8.73 -22.77
C ILE A 287 -10.58 -8.93 -21.29
N VAL A 288 -10.18 -10.09 -20.81
CA VAL A 288 -10.07 -10.42 -19.39
C VAL A 288 -8.60 -10.70 -19.10
N GLU A 289 -8.05 -10.03 -18.11
CA GLU A 289 -6.66 -10.26 -17.68
C GLU A 289 -6.56 -11.53 -16.85
N VAL A 290 -5.61 -12.40 -17.23
CA VAL A 290 -5.28 -13.66 -16.56
C VAL A 290 -3.87 -13.53 -15.99
N GLU A 291 -3.74 -13.70 -14.68
CA GLU A 291 -2.46 -13.66 -13.97
C GLU A 291 -1.85 -15.07 -13.96
N ILE A 292 -0.70 -15.21 -14.61
CA ILE A 292 0.05 -16.47 -14.73
C ILE A 292 1.34 -16.30 -13.95
N ARG A 293 1.48 -17.05 -12.86
CA ARG A 293 2.68 -17.03 -12.03
C ARG A 293 3.79 -17.80 -12.76
N LEU A 294 4.94 -17.16 -12.95
CA LEU A 294 6.11 -17.82 -13.51
C LEU A 294 6.71 -18.82 -12.51
N ASP A 295 7.13 -19.99 -13.00
CA ASP A 295 7.80 -21.00 -12.19
C ASP A 295 9.23 -20.57 -11.85
N ASP A 296 9.92 -19.94 -12.80
CA ASP A 296 11.22 -19.29 -12.61
C ASP A 296 11.13 -17.83 -13.05
N SER A 297 11.27 -16.92 -12.09
CA SER A 297 11.25 -15.48 -12.33
C SER A 297 12.61 -14.90 -12.74
N SER A 298 13.71 -15.65 -12.56
CA SER A 298 15.08 -15.14 -12.76
C SER A 298 15.33 -14.53 -14.14
N PRO A 299 14.88 -15.12 -15.26
CA PRO A 299 15.09 -14.54 -16.58
C PRO A 299 14.26 -13.26 -16.84
N ALA A 300 13.17 -13.08 -16.08
CA ALA A 300 12.17 -12.05 -16.28
C ALA A 300 12.32 -10.85 -15.33
N MET A 301 13.10 -10.98 -14.24
CA MET A 301 13.14 -9.99 -13.13
C MET A 301 13.59 -8.58 -13.53
N ASN A 302 14.27 -8.43 -14.65
CA ASN A 302 14.72 -7.14 -15.18
C ASN A 302 13.92 -6.67 -16.41
N LEU A 303 12.84 -7.37 -16.75
CA LEU A 303 12.07 -7.17 -17.98
C LEU A 303 10.60 -6.84 -17.67
N THR A 304 10.40 -5.99 -16.66
CA THR A 304 9.05 -5.48 -16.32
C THR A 304 8.45 -4.76 -17.53
N HIS A 305 7.17 -5.05 -17.81
CA HIS A 305 6.39 -4.56 -18.96
C HIS A 305 6.87 -5.09 -20.32
N LEU A 306 7.77 -6.11 -20.34
CA LEU A 306 8.07 -6.80 -21.60
C LEU A 306 6.79 -7.40 -22.17
N GLN A 307 6.54 -7.15 -23.45
CA GLN A 307 5.47 -7.80 -24.19
C GLN A 307 5.84 -9.26 -24.46
N VAL A 308 4.89 -10.15 -24.19
CA VAL A 308 5.04 -11.59 -24.36
C VAL A 308 3.83 -12.19 -25.08
N GLU A 309 4.04 -13.30 -25.76
CA GLU A 309 2.99 -14.18 -26.23
C GLU A 309 2.79 -15.30 -25.20
N VAL A 310 1.53 -15.58 -24.88
CA VAL A 310 1.13 -16.57 -23.86
C VAL A 310 0.26 -17.61 -24.51
N ILE A 311 0.60 -18.89 -24.32
CA ILE A 311 -0.21 -20.03 -24.74
C ILE A 311 -0.63 -20.78 -23.48
N ILE A 312 -1.93 -20.78 -23.19
CA ILE A 312 -2.51 -21.51 -22.05
C ILE A 312 -2.97 -22.88 -22.55
N GLU A 313 -2.46 -23.92 -21.92
CA GLU A 313 -2.81 -25.31 -22.25
C GLU A 313 -4.22 -25.64 -21.72
N PRO A 314 -4.94 -26.55 -22.39
CA PRO A 314 -6.30 -26.93 -22.02
C PRO A 314 -6.41 -27.62 -20.66
#